data_a2b049c9b9da6f4e1227188e813fcbea
#
_entry.id   a2b049c9b9da6f4e1227188e813fcbea
#
_cell.length_a   1.000
_cell.length_b   1.000
_cell.length_c   1.000
_cell.angle_alpha   90.00
_cell.angle_beta   90.00
_cell.angle_gamma   90.00
#
_symmetry.space_group_name_H-M   'P 1'
#
loop_
_entity.id
_entity.type
_entity.pdbx_description
1 polymer ?
#
loop_
_entity_poly.entity_id
_entity_poly.type
_entity_poly.pdbx_seq_one_letter_code
_entity_poly.pdbx_strand_id
1 'polypeptide(L)'
;MKIDFSQTRNTIGQHMLADGMNQVIDLKKSHGSWLVDGNTGKEYLDLFSMYASMSVGYNHPYVLENVDRLKDVSINKPANSDIYSPEMASFVDTVGRISQPDYMPYAFYIEGGSLAVENALKAAFDWKARKNLSEGKKIPKNLV
;
A
#
# COMPACT_ATOMS: atom_id res chain seq x y z
N MET A 1 -21.74 11.01 12.85
CA MET A 1 -21.29 10.96 14.24
C MET A 1 -19.77 11.15 14.24
N LYS A 2 -19.22 12.07 15.04
CA LYS A 2 -17.77 12.28 15.11
C LYS A 2 -17.26 11.57 16.36
N ILE A 3 -16.34 10.63 16.19
CA ILE A 3 -15.73 9.90 17.30
C ILE A 3 -14.52 10.71 17.79
N ASP A 4 -14.46 10.97 19.09
CA ASP A 4 -13.32 11.66 19.69
C ASP A 4 -12.11 10.72 19.85
N PHE A 5 -10.91 11.30 19.93
CA PHE A 5 -9.68 10.53 20.08
C PHE A 5 -9.74 9.58 21.28
N SER A 6 -10.25 10.06 22.43
CA SER A 6 -10.38 9.26 23.66
C SER A 6 -11.31 8.03 23.52
N GLN A 7 -12.25 8.07 22.59
CA GLN A 7 -13.20 6.99 22.36
C GLN A 7 -12.77 6.02 21.26
N THR A 8 -11.77 6.40 20.45
CA THR A 8 -11.39 5.68 19.24
C THR A 8 -11.09 4.19 19.51
N ARG A 9 -10.17 3.89 20.42
CA ARG A 9 -9.79 2.50 20.72
C ARG A 9 -10.94 1.69 21.31
N ASN A 10 -11.74 2.30 22.19
CA ASN A 10 -12.90 1.63 22.76
C ASN A 10 -13.95 1.31 21.69
N THR A 11 -14.22 2.25 20.79
CA THR A 11 -15.16 2.03 19.68
C THR A 11 -14.69 0.91 18.75
N ILE A 12 -13.40 0.88 18.39
CA ILE A 12 -12.82 -0.20 17.59
C ILE A 12 -12.96 -1.53 18.32
N GLY A 13 -12.61 -1.57 19.62
CA GLY A 13 -12.63 -2.78 20.43
C GLY A 13 -14.03 -3.40 20.64
N GLN A 14 -15.11 -2.68 20.33
CA GLN A 14 -16.46 -3.24 20.34
C GLN A 14 -16.72 -4.21 19.18
N HIS A 15 -15.95 -4.12 18.09
CA HIS A 15 -16.22 -4.86 16.87
C HIS A 15 -15.03 -5.67 16.35
N MET A 16 -13.81 -5.35 16.80
CA MET A 16 -12.60 -6.06 16.41
C MET A 16 -11.52 -5.99 17.50
N LEU A 17 -10.51 -6.84 17.41
CA LEU A 17 -9.36 -6.81 18.32
C LEU A 17 -8.60 -5.49 18.14
N ALA A 18 -8.50 -4.70 19.22
CA ALA A 18 -7.80 -3.41 19.25
C ALA A 18 -6.46 -3.52 19.98
N ASP A 19 -5.56 -4.39 19.48
CA ASP A 19 -4.25 -4.70 20.06
C ASP A 19 -3.09 -3.85 19.51
N GLY A 20 -3.40 -2.87 18.67
CA GLY A 20 -2.41 -1.92 18.15
C GLY A 20 -1.79 -1.03 19.22
N MET A 21 -0.86 -0.17 18.81
CA MET A 21 -0.21 0.83 19.69
C MET A 21 -1.23 1.71 20.39
N ASN A 22 -0.85 2.27 21.55
CA ASN A 22 -1.76 3.07 22.36
C ASN A 22 -2.09 4.45 21.78
N GLN A 23 -1.23 4.96 20.90
CA GLN A 23 -1.42 6.25 20.24
C GLN A 23 -2.63 6.22 19.31
N VAL A 24 -3.38 7.31 19.29
CA VAL A 24 -4.44 7.58 18.33
C VAL A 24 -4.02 8.76 17.47
N ILE A 25 -3.77 8.52 16.21
CA ILE A 25 -3.21 9.53 15.32
C ILE A 25 -4.15 10.72 15.11
N ASP A 26 -3.62 11.94 15.28
CA ASP A 26 -4.23 13.16 14.77
C ASP A 26 -3.69 13.43 13.35
N LEU A 27 -4.43 13.02 12.33
CA LEU A 27 -4.03 13.19 10.94
C LEU A 27 -3.86 14.65 10.52
N LYS A 28 -4.54 15.58 11.20
CA LYS A 28 -4.44 17.01 10.85
C LYS A 28 -3.19 17.67 11.42
N LYS A 29 -2.76 17.23 12.61
CA LYS A 29 -1.60 17.80 13.28
C LYS A 29 -0.30 17.05 12.97
N SER A 30 -0.38 15.79 12.58
CA SER A 30 0.80 15.03 12.15
C SER A 30 1.42 15.68 10.91
N HIS A 31 2.76 15.74 10.84
CA HIS A 31 3.47 16.46 9.78
C HIS A 31 4.85 15.86 9.50
N GLY A 32 5.25 15.83 8.27
CA GLY A 32 6.54 15.25 7.87
C GLY A 32 6.72 13.85 8.46
N SER A 33 7.77 13.63 9.23
CA SER A 33 8.03 12.35 9.92
C SER A 33 7.50 12.31 11.36
N TRP A 34 6.62 13.23 11.76
CA TRP A 34 6.10 13.31 13.11
C TRP A 34 4.63 12.92 13.20
N LEU A 35 4.37 11.86 13.97
CA LEU A 35 3.03 11.44 14.35
C LEU A 35 2.61 12.20 15.61
N VAL A 36 1.46 12.85 15.57
CA VAL A 36 0.85 13.51 16.75
C VAL A 36 -0.22 12.61 17.33
N ASP A 37 -0.10 12.28 18.61
CA ASP A 37 -1.15 11.57 19.34
C ASP A 37 -2.31 12.52 19.68
N GLY A 38 -3.48 12.22 19.17
CA GLY A 38 -4.68 13.04 19.37
C GLY A 38 -5.17 13.10 20.81
N ASN A 39 -4.86 12.10 21.65
CA ASN A 39 -5.25 12.09 23.05
C ASN A 39 -4.39 13.01 23.92
N THR A 40 -3.10 13.03 23.65
CA THR A 40 -2.12 13.73 24.52
C THR A 40 -1.51 14.95 23.86
N GLY A 41 -1.60 15.07 22.54
CA GLY A 41 -0.89 16.07 21.75
C GLY A 41 0.62 15.83 21.66
N LYS A 42 1.13 14.71 22.18
CA LYS A 42 2.55 14.38 22.11
C LYS A 42 2.96 13.99 20.70
N GLU A 43 4.14 14.46 20.29
CA GLU A 43 4.75 14.12 19.01
C GLU A 43 5.69 12.92 19.15
N TYR A 44 5.65 12.04 18.16
CA TYR A 44 6.52 10.88 18.05
C TYR A 44 7.18 10.86 16.68
N LEU A 45 8.48 10.63 16.65
CA LEU A 45 9.18 10.40 15.39
C LEU A 45 8.68 9.06 14.81
N ASP A 46 8.07 9.11 13.64
CA ASP A 46 7.53 7.92 12.97
C ASP A 46 8.63 7.18 12.19
N LEU A 47 9.20 6.17 12.83
CA LEU A 47 10.12 5.21 12.20
C LEU A 47 9.39 3.97 11.67
N PHE A 48 8.07 3.90 11.85
CA PHE A 48 7.23 2.80 11.40
C PHE A 48 6.74 3.00 9.96
N SER A 49 6.50 4.27 9.54
CA SER A 49 6.04 4.69 8.21
C SER A 49 4.80 3.94 7.73
N MET A 50 4.00 3.41 8.65
CA MET A 50 2.79 2.61 8.36
C MET A 50 3.06 1.53 7.29
N TYR A 51 4.11 0.72 7.47
CA TYR A 51 4.59 -0.29 6.49
C TYR A 51 4.90 0.33 5.12
N ALA A 52 5.56 1.48 5.09
CA ALA A 52 5.89 2.26 3.90
C ALA A 52 4.70 2.89 3.14
N SER A 53 3.47 2.80 3.65
CA SER A 53 2.32 3.51 3.05
C SER A 53 2.41 5.03 3.24
N MET A 54 3.18 5.50 4.24
CA MET A 54 3.46 6.91 4.50
C MET A 54 4.88 7.32 4.08
N SER A 55 5.34 6.84 2.94
CA SER A 55 6.72 7.02 2.46
C SER A 55 7.16 8.49 2.29
N VAL A 56 6.22 9.40 2.03
CA VAL A 56 6.48 10.85 1.94
C VAL A 56 6.16 11.62 3.23
N GLY A 57 5.75 10.89 4.28
CA GLY A 57 5.33 11.48 5.56
C GLY A 57 3.93 12.06 5.56
N TYR A 58 3.58 12.71 6.68
CA TYR A 58 2.25 13.28 6.92
C TYR A 58 2.13 14.68 6.34
N ASN A 59 1.00 14.95 5.70
CA ASN A 59 0.64 16.28 5.20
C ASN A 59 1.76 16.94 4.36
N HIS A 60 2.39 16.15 3.47
CA HIS A 60 3.44 16.65 2.60
C HIS A 60 2.92 17.83 1.76
N PRO A 61 3.64 18.98 1.69
CA PRO A 61 3.16 20.18 1.00
C PRO A 61 2.72 19.93 -0.44
N TYR A 62 3.51 19.20 -1.21
CA TYR A 62 3.16 18.85 -2.59
C TYR A 62 1.84 18.09 -2.71
N VAL A 63 1.54 17.19 -1.76
CA VAL A 63 0.27 16.43 -1.74
C VAL A 63 -0.89 17.36 -1.44
N LEU A 64 -0.72 18.30 -0.49
CA LEU A 64 -1.75 19.28 -0.14
C LEU A 64 -2.02 20.28 -1.29
N GLU A 65 -0.99 20.69 -2.02
CA GLU A 65 -1.12 21.54 -3.20
C GLU A 65 -1.86 20.85 -4.36
N ASN A 66 -1.84 19.52 -4.42
CA ASN A 66 -2.47 18.72 -5.46
C ASN A 66 -3.75 17.99 -4.99
N VAL A 67 -4.37 18.46 -3.90
CA VAL A 67 -5.52 17.79 -3.29
C VAL A 67 -6.72 17.64 -4.23
N ASP A 68 -6.96 18.58 -5.12
CA ASP A 68 -8.09 18.52 -6.06
C ASP A 68 -7.95 17.34 -7.03
N ARG A 69 -6.73 17.13 -7.55
CA ARG A 69 -6.43 15.94 -8.39
C ARG A 69 -6.65 14.65 -7.61
N LEU A 70 -6.20 14.59 -6.36
CA LEU A 70 -6.38 13.41 -5.50
C LEU A 70 -7.85 13.18 -5.17
N LYS A 71 -8.63 14.25 -4.99
CA LYS A 71 -10.07 14.18 -4.73
C LYS A 71 -10.82 13.51 -5.87
N ASP A 72 -10.56 13.90 -7.11
CA ASP A 72 -11.21 13.31 -8.29
C ASP A 72 -10.94 11.82 -8.40
N VAL A 73 -9.69 11.40 -8.21
CA VAL A 73 -9.30 9.98 -8.22
C VAL A 73 -9.90 9.22 -7.04
N SER A 74 -10.06 9.85 -5.86
CA SER A 74 -10.60 9.19 -4.66
C SER A 74 -12.11 8.99 -4.70
N ILE A 75 -12.85 9.88 -5.40
CA ILE A 75 -14.30 9.78 -5.55
C ILE A 75 -14.67 8.64 -6.49
N ASN A 76 -13.92 8.50 -7.58
CA ASN A 76 -14.18 7.49 -8.61
C ASN A 76 -13.12 6.39 -8.51
N LYS A 77 -13.52 5.21 -8.07
CA LYS A 77 -12.63 4.06 -7.88
C LYS A 77 -12.99 2.92 -8.82
N PRO A 78 -12.78 3.08 -10.15
CA PRO A 78 -13.03 2.00 -11.08
C PRO A 78 -12.06 0.84 -10.85
N ALA A 79 -12.52 -0.38 -11.09
CA ALA A 79 -11.65 -1.55 -11.18
C ALA A 79 -10.88 -1.47 -12.52
N ASN A 80 -9.62 -1.09 -12.46
CA ASN A 80 -8.77 -0.93 -13.65
C ASN A 80 -8.24 -2.26 -14.24
N SER A 81 -8.79 -3.41 -13.81
CA SER A 81 -8.49 -4.70 -14.42
C SER A 81 -9.09 -4.86 -15.82
N ASP A 82 -10.27 -4.29 -16.04
CA ASP A 82 -11.06 -4.50 -17.26
C ASP A 82 -11.27 -3.20 -18.05
N ILE A 83 -11.32 -2.07 -17.35
CA ILE A 83 -11.50 -0.74 -17.95
C ILE A 83 -10.40 0.17 -17.43
N TYR A 84 -9.62 0.74 -18.34
CA TYR A 84 -8.47 1.56 -17.98
C TYR A 84 -8.82 3.04 -17.91
N SER A 85 -8.06 3.78 -17.08
CA SER A 85 -8.14 5.23 -16.98
C SER A 85 -6.81 5.90 -17.32
N PRO A 86 -6.81 7.17 -17.75
CA PRO A 86 -5.58 7.94 -17.97
C PRO A 86 -4.72 8.05 -16.71
N GLU A 87 -5.32 8.10 -15.52
CA GLU A 87 -4.64 8.16 -14.24
C GLU A 87 -3.85 6.87 -13.96
N MET A 88 -4.47 5.71 -14.24
CA MET A 88 -3.78 4.43 -14.15
C MET A 88 -2.64 4.33 -15.16
N ALA A 89 -2.87 4.77 -16.40
CA ALA A 89 -1.82 4.79 -17.42
C ALA A 89 -0.65 5.68 -17.00
N SER A 90 -0.92 6.88 -16.47
CA SER A 90 0.09 7.80 -15.94
C SER A 90 0.89 7.21 -14.78
N PHE A 91 0.23 6.48 -13.89
CA PHE A 91 0.88 5.77 -12.79
C PHE A 91 1.82 4.67 -13.32
N VAL A 92 1.33 3.81 -14.19
CA VAL A 92 2.10 2.69 -14.76
C VAL A 92 3.31 3.19 -15.54
N ASP A 93 3.14 4.21 -16.40
CA ASP A 93 4.24 4.84 -17.14
C ASP A 93 5.29 5.42 -16.20
N THR A 94 4.85 6.12 -15.16
CA THR A 94 5.78 6.72 -14.18
C THR A 94 6.59 5.68 -13.44
N VAL A 95 5.94 4.59 -12.96
CA VAL A 95 6.64 3.49 -12.31
C VAL A 95 7.60 2.79 -13.27
N GLY A 96 7.16 2.53 -14.49
CA GLY A 96 7.99 1.91 -15.53
C GLY A 96 9.26 2.72 -15.83
N ARG A 97 9.11 4.03 -15.98
CA ARG A 97 10.20 4.94 -16.30
C ARG A 97 11.19 5.17 -15.15
N ILE A 98 10.71 5.23 -13.90
CA ILE A 98 11.51 5.68 -12.74
C ILE A 98 12.11 4.51 -11.96
N SER A 99 11.36 3.43 -11.79
CA SER A 99 11.71 2.38 -10.82
C SER A 99 11.84 0.98 -11.41
N GLN A 100 11.39 0.77 -12.63
CA GLN A 100 11.45 -0.53 -13.27
C GLN A 100 12.76 -0.70 -14.02
N PRO A 101 13.59 -1.73 -13.72
CA PRO A 101 14.84 -1.95 -14.45
C PRO A 101 14.55 -2.57 -15.83
N ASP A 102 15.41 -2.28 -16.82
CA ASP A 102 15.26 -2.75 -18.20
C ASP A 102 15.09 -4.26 -18.35
N TYR A 103 15.71 -5.04 -17.45
CA TYR A 103 15.61 -6.50 -17.47
C TYR A 103 14.31 -7.04 -16.85
N MET A 104 13.46 -6.17 -16.28
CA MET A 104 12.13 -6.50 -15.76
C MET A 104 11.07 -5.56 -16.37
N PRO A 105 10.77 -5.68 -17.68
CA PRO A 105 9.92 -4.73 -18.39
C PRO A 105 8.41 -4.85 -18.07
N TYR A 106 8.02 -5.87 -17.31
CA TYR A 106 6.61 -6.12 -16.98
C TYR A 106 6.37 -6.00 -15.48
N ALA A 107 5.26 -5.39 -15.11
CA ALA A 107 4.80 -5.28 -13.73
C ALA A 107 3.37 -5.84 -13.60
N PHE A 108 3.08 -6.39 -12.44
CA PHE A 108 1.74 -6.81 -12.05
C PHE A 108 1.35 -6.08 -10.77
N TYR A 109 0.27 -5.31 -10.85
CA TYR A 109 -0.21 -4.51 -9.73
C TYR A 109 -1.36 -5.21 -9.03
N ILE A 110 -1.27 -5.35 -7.72
CA ILE A 110 -2.28 -5.98 -6.88
C ILE A 110 -2.33 -5.29 -5.51
N GLU A 111 -3.47 -5.37 -4.86
CA GLU A 111 -3.67 -4.75 -3.57
C GLU A 111 -2.87 -5.45 -2.46
N GLY A 112 -2.03 -4.68 -1.76
CA GLY A 112 -1.32 -5.10 -0.57
C GLY A 112 -0.07 -5.95 -0.79
N GLY A 113 0.91 -5.80 0.11
CA GLY A 113 2.20 -6.49 0.04
C GLY A 113 2.10 -8.00 0.11
N SER A 114 1.19 -8.55 0.93
CA SER A 114 0.99 -10.00 1.06
C SER A 114 0.55 -10.65 -0.24
N LEU A 115 -0.43 -10.05 -0.94
CA LEU A 115 -0.88 -10.54 -2.23
C LEU A 115 0.17 -10.36 -3.33
N ALA A 116 0.97 -9.28 -3.26
CA ALA A 116 2.09 -9.09 -4.18
C ALA A 116 3.14 -10.21 -4.04
N VAL A 117 3.52 -10.56 -2.81
CA VAL A 117 4.44 -11.67 -2.53
C VAL A 117 3.85 -13.01 -2.96
N GLU A 118 2.58 -13.27 -2.67
CA GLU A 118 1.88 -14.48 -3.12
C GLU A 118 1.94 -14.65 -4.63
N ASN A 119 1.63 -13.58 -5.39
CA ASN A 119 1.69 -13.64 -6.85
C ASN A 119 3.12 -13.77 -7.39
N ALA A 120 4.11 -13.14 -6.74
CA ALA A 120 5.52 -13.33 -7.08
C ALA A 120 5.96 -14.79 -6.88
N LEU A 121 5.53 -15.44 -5.80
CA LEU A 121 5.80 -16.87 -5.56
C LEU A 121 5.11 -17.75 -6.61
N LYS A 122 3.85 -17.49 -6.97
CA LYS A 122 3.15 -18.21 -8.04
C LYS A 122 3.90 -18.10 -9.38
N ALA A 123 4.34 -16.90 -9.74
CA ALA A 123 5.13 -16.68 -10.95
C ALA A 123 6.47 -17.44 -10.91
N ALA A 124 7.17 -17.43 -9.77
CA ALA A 124 8.42 -18.16 -9.59
C ALA A 124 8.23 -19.68 -9.69
N PHE A 125 7.16 -20.21 -9.12
CA PHE A 125 6.83 -21.63 -9.18
C PHE A 125 6.47 -22.06 -10.61
N ASP A 126 5.62 -21.32 -11.30
CA ASP A 126 5.28 -21.58 -12.69
C ASP A 126 6.52 -21.54 -13.60
N TRP A 127 7.35 -20.49 -13.45
CA TRP A 127 8.62 -20.39 -14.19
C TRP A 127 9.50 -21.61 -13.93
N LYS A 128 9.67 -22.03 -12.68
CA LYS A 128 10.50 -23.16 -12.31
C LYS A 128 9.96 -24.48 -12.85
N ALA A 129 8.64 -24.66 -12.79
CA ALA A 129 7.97 -25.83 -13.34
C ALA A 129 8.17 -25.94 -14.87
N ARG A 130 7.94 -24.86 -15.61
CA ARG A 130 8.17 -24.80 -17.06
C ARG A 130 9.61 -25.05 -17.45
N LYS A 131 10.56 -24.46 -16.69
CA LYS A 131 11.99 -24.69 -16.90
C LYS A 131 12.35 -26.16 -16.69
N ASN A 132 11.89 -26.79 -15.62
CA ASN A 132 12.13 -28.21 -15.36
C ASN A 132 11.56 -29.09 -16.48
N LEU A 133 10.34 -28.80 -16.96
CA LEU A 133 9.75 -29.54 -18.09
C LEU A 133 10.58 -29.42 -19.36
N SER A 134 11.04 -28.20 -19.69
CA SER A 134 11.87 -28.00 -20.90
C SER A 134 13.23 -28.70 -20.81
N GLU A 135 13.72 -28.95 -19.60
CA GLU A 135 14.96 -29.70 -19.33
C GLU A 135 14.72 -31.22 -19.14
N GLY A 136 13.50 -31.72 -19.37
CA GLY A 136 13.14 -33.13 -19.17
C GLY A 136 13.13 -33.60 -17.71
N LYS A 137 13.11 -32.66 -16.75
CA LYS A 137 13.08 -32.94 -15.31
C LYS A 137 11.64 -33.11 -14.80
N LYS A 138 11.49 -33.94 -13.78
CA LYS A 138 10.19 -34.08 -13.08
C LYS A 138 9.85 -32.80 -12.30
N ILE A 139 8.57 -32.43 -12.30
CA ILE A 139 8.06 -31.38 -11.40
C ILE A 139 7.83 -32.02 -10.03
N PRO A 140 8.36 -31.45 -8.94
CA PRO A 140 8.04 -31.92 -7.59
C PRO A 140 6.54 -31.76 -7.31
N LYS A 141 5.91 -32.80 -6.72
CA LYS A 141 4.45 -32.82 -6.44
C LYS A 141 3.97 -31.70 -5.50
N ASN A 142 4.85 -31.10 -4.75
CA ASN A 142 4.58 -30.03 -3.77
C ASN A 142 4.77 -28.61 -4.34
N LEU A 143 4.91 -28.47 -5.66
CA LEU A 143 4.93 -27.17 -6.36
C LEU A 143 3.66 -26.93 -7.20
N VAL A 144 2.63 -27.74 -7.02
CA VAL A 144 1.31 -27.61 -7.67
C VAL A 144 0.28 -27.30 -6.61
#